data_194c4779679ef61aa2683ed3362ad15b
#
_entry.id   194c4779679ef61aa2683ed3362ad15b
#
_cell.length_a   1.000
_cell.length_b   1.000
_cell.length_c   1.000
_cell.angle_alpha   90.00
_cell.angle_beta   90.00
_cell.angle_gamma   90.00
#
_symmetry.space_group_name_H-M   'P 1'
#
loop_
_entity.id
_entity.type
_entity.pdbx_description
1 polymer ?
#
loop_
_entity_poly.entity_id
_entity_poly.type
_entity_poly.pdbx_seq_one_letter_code
_entity_poly.pdbx_strand_id
1 'polypeptide(L)'
;MYFKQFFDNKLAQYAYLVGCQANGTAVVIDPMRDIDQYIDAAAEENLTIVAAADTHIHADYISGLREFAERGVKVYASDEGDKDWKYEWLKESDYDYEFLMDGDTFSIGNITFKAWHTPGHTPEHLSYFITDGAAADEPMGIATGDFIFVGDVGRPDLLESAAGMKDVMEPSARTLFKSVESFKSVPEYMQIWPGHGAGSACGKALGAIPESTVGYELRFNNSLKSASSEESFVSFILEGQPEPPLYFARMKRDNKLGPAIIGGTPKPKRLTLKELGSVVGEESSVVLDTRARNDYASGHLPGALLSPLDKQFNTVAGSYITEDEQIYLVVEEHRLNEAVTDLYRIGLDKVMGYVTPKDLQLYQKQGGEMETMDVDTFDAVREIGTDEAILDVRKASEFEEGHLDNAINIAHTRLLPRKEELPEEKRLFVHCQMGGRSAVAAAMLKRHGYDVVLIDDNFENAAQTETA
;
A
#
# COMPACT_ATOMS: atom_id res chain seq x y z
N MET A 1 2.57 -31.24 -4.11
CA MET A 1 2.03 -29.86 -3.92
C MET A 1 2.48 -28.96 -5.05
N TYR A 2 1.61 -28.12 -5.58
CA TYR A 2 1.97 -26.96 -6.43
C TYR A 2 2.07 -25.73 -5.55
N PHE A 3 3.04 -24.85 -5.83
CA PHE A 3 3.23 -23.62 -5.07
C PHE A 3 3.67 -22.50 -6.01
N LYS A 4 2.94 -21.38 -6.01
CA LYS A 4 3.29 -20.21 -6.83
C LYS A 4 3.13 -18.95 -5.97
N GLN A 5 4.19 -18.16 -5.92
CA GLN A 5 4.21 -16.84 -5.30
C GLN A 5 3.86 -15.77 -6.34
N PHE A 6 3.00 -14.86 -5.98
CA PHE A 6 2.70 -13.64 -6.73
C PHE A 6 3.28 -12.46 -5.98
N PHE A 7 3.85 -11.52 -6.70
CA PHE A 7 4.44 -10.32 -6.09
C PHE A 7 3.99 -9.07 -6.83
N ASP A 8 3.42 -8.12 -6.11
CA ASP A 8 3.16 -6.77 -6.59
C ASP A 8 4.28 -5.81 -6.17
N ASN A 9 4.91 -5.15 -7.13
CA ASN A 9 6.06 -4.28 -6.90
C ASN A 9 5.71 -2.94 -6.23
N LYS A 10 4.45 -2.47 -6.33
CA LYS A 10 4.03 -1.16 -5.82
C LYS A 10 3.56 -1.23 -4.38
N LEU A 11 2.84 -2.31 -4.05
CA LEU A 11 2.43 -2.62 -2.68
C LEU A 11 3.51 -3.42 -1.94
N ALA A 12 4.50 -3.95 -2.66
CA ALA A 12 5.47 -4.93 -2.17
C ALA A 12 4.80 -6.15 -1.50
N GLN A 13 3.63 -6.54 -2.00
CA GLN A 13 2.74 -7.56 -1.44
C GLN A 13 2.99 -8.90 -2.10
N TYR A 14 2.99 -9.97 -1.29
CA TYR A 14 2.97 -11.36 -1.73
C TYR A 14 1.60 -11.99 -1.54
N ALA A 15 1.18 -12.81 -2.51
CA ALA A 15 0.08 -13.75 -2.37
C ALA A 15 0.55 -15.15 -2.82
N TYR A 16 -0.08 -16.19 -2.29
CA TYR A 16 0.38 -17.57 -2.51
C TYR A 16 -0.74 -18.45 -3.03
N LEU A 17 -0.53 -19.06 -4.20
CA LEU A 17 -1.39 -20.12 -4.74
C LEU A 17 -0.79 -21.48 -4.37
N VAL A 18 -1.50 -22.23 -3.54
CA VAL A 18 -1.08 -23.54 -3.05
C VAL A 18 -2.07 -24.60 -3.53
N GLY A 19 -1.60 -25.56 -4.33
CA GLY A 19 -2.47 -26.52 -5.00
C GLY A 19 -2.09 -27.99 -4.78
N CYS A 20 -3.11 -28.80 -4.62
CA CYS A 20 -2.97 -30.25 -4.60
C CYS A 20 -3.19 -30.82 -6.02
N GLN A 21 -2.12 -31.16 -6.71
CA GLN A 21 -2.17 -31.71 -8.08
C GLN A 21 -2.89 -33.06 -8.17
N ALA A 22 -2.94 -33.82 -7.05
CA ALA A 22 -3.58 -35.14 -7.03
C ALA A 22 -5.10 -35.07 -7.20
N ASN A 23 -5.75 -34.01 -6.71
CA ASN A 23 -7.21 -33.82 -6.84
C ASN A 23 -7.60 -32.58 -7.64
N GLY A 24 -6.64 -31.81 -8.14
CA GLY A 24 -6.88 -30.65 -9.00
C GLY A 24 -7.48 -29.45 -8.28
N THR A 25 -7.23 -29.29 -6.98
CA THR A 25 -7.77 -28.15 -6.19
C THR A 25 -6.69 -27.28 -5.59
N ALA A 26 -6.99 -25.99 -5.35
CA ALA A 26 -6.05 -25.02 -4.80
C ALA A 26 -6.73 -24.03 -3.85
N VAL A 27 -5.90 -23.38 -3.03
CA VAL A 27 -6.23 -22.22 -2.21
C VAL A 27 -5.33 -21.05 -2.58
N VAL A 28 -5.85 -19.82 -2.42
CA VAL A 28 -5.03 -18.61 -2.46
C VAL A 28 -4.96 -18.01 -1.05
N ILE A 29 -3.76 -17.68 -0.60
CA ILE A 29 -3.51 -16.99 0.67
C ILE A 29 -3.18 -15.52 0.35
N ASP A 30 -3.81 -14.59 1.09
CA ASP A 30 -3.68 -13.13 0.97
C ASP A 30 -3.87 -12.61 -0.47
N PRO A 31 -4.98 -12.98 -1.15
CA PRO A 31 -5.22 -12.54 -2.51
C PRO A 31 -5.46 -11.04 -2.60
N MET A 32 -4.85 -10.38 -3.59
CA MET A 32 -5.28 -9.05 -4.00
C MET A 32 -6.61 -9.14 -4.78
N ARG A 33 -7.32 -8.02 -4.87
CA ARG A 33 -8.69 -7.93 -5.37
C ARG A 33 -8.87 -8.34 -6.84
N ASP A 34 -7.83 -8.22 -7.67
CA ASP A 34 -7.82 -8.65 -9.07
C ASP A 34 -7.61 -10.17 -9.19
N ILE A 35 -8.56 -10.94 -8.71
CA ILE A 35 -8.47 -12.39 -8.52
C ILE A 35 -8.31 -13.19 -9.80
N ASP A 36 -8.59 -12.63 -10.97
CA ASP A 36 -8.47 -13.33 -12.27
C ASP A 36 -7.05 -13.83 -12.52
N GLN A 37 -6.01 -13.11 -12.06
CA GLN A 37 -4.62 -13.54 -12.15
C GLN A 37 -4.34 -14.89 -11.46
N TYR A 38 -5.01 -15.17 -10.34
CA TYR A 38 -4.87 -16.43 -9.61
C TYR A 38 -5.65 -17.55 -10.29
N ILE A 39 -6.85 -17.22 -10.79
CA ILE A 39 -7.71 -18.17 -11.51
C ILE A 39 -7.03 -18.65 -12.79
N ASP A 40 -6.45 -17.73 -13.57
CA ASP A 40 -5.73 -18.04 -14.80
C ASP A 40 -4.50 -18.90 -14.49
N ALA A 41 -3.71 -18.55 -13.48
CA ALA A 41 -2.54 -19.31 -13.08
C ALA A 41 -2.88 -20.72 -12.55
N ALA A 42 -3.99 -20.89 -11.85
CA ALA A 42 -4.47 -22.20 -11.42
C ALA A 42 -4.92 -23.05 -12.61
N ALA A 43 -5.64 -22.43 -13.57
CA ALA A 43 -6.14 -23.11 -14.76
C ALA A 43 -4.99 -23.62 -15.67
N GLU A 44 -3.88 -22.85 -15.79
CA GLU A 44 -2.68 -23.28 -16.52
C GLU A 44 -2.09 -24.60 -15.98
N GLU A 45 -2.27 -24.88 -14.68
CA GLU A 45 -1.80 -26.07 -13.99
C GLU A 45 -2.89 -27.14 -13.78
N ASN A 46 -4.05 -26.98 -14.43
CA ASN A 46 -5.23 -27.81 -14.27
C ASN A 46 -5.74 -27.88 -12.83
N LEU A 47 -5.63 -26.78 -12.09
CA LEU A 47 -6.13 -26.61 -10.74
C LEU A 47 -7.37 -25.73 -10.75
N THR A 48 -8.30 -26.00 -9.83
CA THR A 48 -9.46 -25.17 -9.55
C THR A 48 -9.29 -24.55 -8.16
N ILE A 49 -9.39 -23.23 -8.03
CA ILE A 49 -9.39 -22.56 -6.75
C ILE A 49 -10.72 -22.86 -6.05
N VAL A 50 -10.67 -23.59 -4.95
CA VAL A 50 -11.83 -23.98 -4.14
C VAL A 50 -11.87 -23.26 -2.80
N ALA A 51 -10.79 -22.57 -2.44
CA ALA A 51 -10.66 -21.82 -1.21
C ALA A 51 -9.80 -20.56 -1.40
N ALA A 52 -10.05 -19.58 -0.53
CA ALA A 52 -9.19 -18.42 -0.32
C ALA A 52 -9.10 -18.12 1.18
N ALA A 53 -7.96 -17.58 1.64
CA ALA A 53 -7.73 -17.27 3.05
C ALA A 53 -6.96 -15.97 3.19
N ASP A 54 -7.32 -15.14 4.17
CA ASP A 54 -6.48 -14.02 4.61
C ASP A 54 -5.72 -14.41 5.89
N THR A 55 -4.51 -13.88 6.05
CA THR A 55 -3.78 -13.95 7.30
C THR A 55 -4.32 -12.96 8.33
N HIS A 56 -4.78 -11.81 7.90
CA HIS A 56 -5.29 -10.74 8.75
C HIS A 56 -6.15 -9.74 7.95
N ILE A 57 -6.76 -8.78 8.62
CA ILE A 57 -7.45 -7.65 7.96
C ILE A 57 -6.40 -6.68 7.43
N HIS A 58 -6.13 -6.74 6.13
CA HIS A 58 -5.12 -5.91 5.46
C HIS A 58 -5.45 -4.43 5.53
N ALA A 59 -4.42 -3.61 5.78
CA ALA A 59 -4.54 -2.16 5.84
C ALA A 59 -3.96 -1.43 4.62
N ASP A 60 -3.28 -2.11 3.74
CA ASP A 60 -2.54 -1.53 2.62
C ASP A 60 -3.18 -1.78 1.24
N TYR A 61 -4.09 -2.77 1.14
CA TYR A 61 -4.86 -3.06 -0.08
C TYR A 61 -6.21 -3.70 0.25
N ILE A 62 -7.10 -3.73 -0.74
CA ILE A 62 -8.37 -4.47 -0.66
C ILE A 62 -8.11 -5.95 -0.94
N SER A 63 -8.44 -6.80 0.03
CA SER A 63 -8.39 -8.26 -0.14
C SER A 63 -9.33 -8.75 -1.23
N GLY A 64 -8.89 -9.74 -1.99
CA GLY A 64 -9.70 -10.48 -2.96
C GLY A 64 -10.66 -11.49 -2.33
N LEU A 65 -10.67 -11.63 -1.01
CA LEU A 65 -11.46 -12.65 -0.33
C LEU A 65 -12.95 -12.54 -0.67
N ARG A 66 -13.50 -11.32 -0.70
CA ARG A 66 -14.91 -11.11 -1.02
C ARG A 66 -15.23 -11.37 -2.50
N GLU A 67 -14.32 -11.04 -3.42
CA GLU A 67 -14.48 -11.38 -4.84
C GLU A 67 -14.47 -12.90 -5.08
N PHE A 68 -13.66 -13.65 -4.31
CA PHE A 68 -13.71 -15.13 -4.31
C PHE A 68 -15.01 -15.66 -3.71
N ALA A 69 -15.45 -15.15 -2.57
CA ALA A 69 -16.72 -15.54 -1.93
C ALA A 69 -17.91 -15.35 -2.87
N GLU A 70 -17.97 -14.23 -3.59
CA GLU A 70 -19.03 -13.93 -4.59
C GLU A 70 -19.05 -14.94 -5.74
N ARG A 71 -17.91 -15.54 -6.07
CA ARG A 71 -17.80 -16.62 -7.07
C ARG A 71 -18.09 -18.01 -6.51
N GLY A 72 -18.53 -18.12 -5.26
CA GLY A 72 -18.85 -19.39 -4.59
C GLY A 72 -17.64 -20.18 -4.12
N VAL A 73 -16.47 -19.52 -3.99
CA VAL A 73 -15.27 -20.10 -3.41
C VAL A 73 -15.36 -20.00 -1.89
N LYS A 74 -15.06 -21.10 -1.18
CA LYS A 74 -15.03 -21.09 0.29
C LYS A 74 -13.93 -20.16 0.81
N VAL A 75 -14.26 -19.35 1.82
CA VAL A 75 -13.28 -18.41 2.40
C VAL A 75 -12.99 -18.72 3.85
N TYR A 76 -11.72 -18.57 4.22
CA TYR A 76 -11.23 -18.74 5.58
C TYR A 76 -10.74 -17.39 6.11
N ALA A 77 -11.17 -17.03 7.31
CA ALA A 77 -10.81 -15.79 7.97
C ALA A 77 -10.62 -16.02 9.48
N SER A 78 -9.88 -15.13 10.13
CA SER A 78 -9.63 -15.22 11.57
C SER A 78 -10.88 -14.90 12.40
N ASP A 79 -11.12 -15.66 13.48
CA ASP A 79 -12.02 -15.30 14.58
C ASP A 79 -11.26 -14.93 15.86
N GLU A 80 -9.97 -14.68 15.75
CA GLU A 80 -9.14 -14.12 16.83
C GLU A 80 -9.34 -12.59 16.93
N GLY A 81 -8.74 -11.98 17.93
CA GLY A 81 -8.92 -10.55 18.22
C GLY A 81 -10.28 -10.22 18.86
N ASP A 82 -10.48 -8.98 19.23
CA ASP A 82 -11.73 -8.50 19.81
C ASP A 82 -12.81 -8.18 18.75
N LYS A 83 -13.91 -7.56 19.17
CA LYS A 83 -15.04 -7.20 18.30
C LYS A 83 -14.66 -6.25 17.15
N ASP A 84 -13.59 -5.47 17.28
CA ASP A 84 -13.16 -4.50 16.27
C ASP A 84 -12.30 -5.13 15.17
N TRP A 85 -11.93 -6.41 15.33
CA TRP A 85 -11.07 -7.19 14.45
C TRP A 85 -11.79 -8.43 13.89
N LYS A 86 -13.01 -8.25 13.38
CA LYS A 86 -13.81 -9.32 12.80
C LYS A 86 -14.19 -8.97 11.37
N TYR A 87 -14.24 -9.96 10.50
CA TYR A 87 -14.77 -9.84 9.14
C TYR A 87 -16.30 -9.75 9.21
N GLU A 88 -16.82 -8.55 9.46
CA GLU A 88 -18.25 -8.33 9.74
C GLU A 88 -19.13 -8.73 8.55
N TRP A 89 -18.63 -8.54 7.32
CA TRP A 89 -19.35 -8.88 6.10
C TRP A 89 -19.58 -10.39 5.90
N LEU A 90 -18.78 -11.25 6.56
CA LEU A 90 -19.01 -12.68 6.52
C LEU A 90 -20.15 -13.11 7.46
N LYS A 91 -20.23 -12.53 8.65
CA LYS A 91 -21.15 -12.97 9.72
C LYS A 91 -22.62 -12.95 9.35
N GLU A 92 -23.02 -12.04 8.45
CA GLU A 92 -24.41 -11.84 8.02
C GLU A 92 -24.62 -12.22 6.55
N SER A 93 -23.70 -13.01 5.99
CA SER A 93 -23.75 -13.42 4.58
C SER A 93 -24.17 -14.89 4.41
N ASP A 94 -24.64 -15.22 3.21
CA ASP A 94 -24.91 -16.60 2.77
C ASP A 94 -23.67 -17.23 2.07
N TYR A 95 -22.49 -16.62 2.19
CA TYR A 95 -21.27 -17.16 1.61
C TYR A 95 -20.81 -18.44 2.31
N ASP A 96 -20.09 -19.31 1.59
CA ASP A 96 -19.41 -20.46 2.20
C ASP A 96 -18.12 -19.96 2.87
N TYR A 97 -18.10 -19.92 4.19
CA TYR A 97 -16.96 -19.46 4.95
C TYR A 97 -16.74 -20.30 6.21
N GLU A 98 -15.53 -20.19 6.74
CA GLU A 98 -15.17 -20.75 8.03
C GLU A 98 -14.25 -19.79 8.79
N PHE A 99 -14.61 -19.48 10.03
CA PHE A 99 -13.75 -18.75 10.93
C PHE A 99 -12.78 -19.70 11.63
N LEU A 100 -11.50 -19.27 11.68
CA LEU A 100 -10.41 -20.05 12.26
C LEU A 100 -9.89 -19.39 13.54
N MET A 101 -9.59 -20.23 14.51
CA MET A 101 -8.87 -19.88 15.73
C MET A 101 -7.52 -20.60 15.77
N ASP A 102 -6.70 -20.27 16.79
CA ASP A 102 -5.41 -20.92 17.00
C ASP A 102 -5.53 -22.44 17.07
N GLY A 103 -4.74 -23.11 16.26
CA GLY A 103 -4.71 -24.58 16.18
C GLY A 103 -5.73 -25.22 15.23
N ASP A 104 -6.71 -24.46 14.71
CA ASP A 104 -7.66 -24.98 13.73
C ASP A 104 -6.97 -25.38 12.42
N THR A 105 -7.57 -26.34 11.72
CA THR A 105 -7.00 -26.89 10.49
C THR A 105 -8.02 -26.98 9.39
N PHE A 106 -7.60 -26.68 8.16
CA PHE A 106 -8.36 -27.04 6.96
C PHE A 106 -7.46 -27.75 5.95
N SER A 107 -8.04 -28.38 4.94
CA SER A 107 -7.28 -29.15 3.96
C SER A 107 -7.74 -28.89 2.53
N ILE A 108 -6.78 -28.83 1.62
CA ILE A 108 -6.98 -28.76 0.17
C ILE A 108 -6.35 -30.03 -0.44
N GLY A 109 -7.19 -31.02 -0.67
CA GLY A 109 -6.70 -32.35 -1.01
C GLY A 109 -5.79 -32.93 0.05
N ASN A 110 -4.55 -33.24 -0.28
CA ASN A 110 -3.55 -33.78 0.65
C ASN A 110 -2.74 -32.70 1.39
N ILE A 111 -3.04 -31.44 1.17
CA ILE A 111 -2.32 -30.33 1.80
C ILE A 111 -3.12 -29.86 3.01
N THR A 112 -2.50 -29.83 4.18
CA THR A 112 -3.10 -29.35 5.41
C THR A 112 -2.52 -28.00 5.81
N PHE A 113 -3.41 -27.10 6.16
CA PHE A 113 -3.13 -25.78 6.68
C PHE A 113 -3.52 -25.76 8.17
N LYS A 114 -2.60 -25.38 9.05
CA LYS A 114 -2.89 -25.20 10.46
C LYS A 114 -2.72 -23.76 10.85
N ALA A 115 -3.78 -23.15 11.34
CA ALA A 115 -3.77 -21.79 11.85
C ALA A 115 -2.91 -21.69 13.12
N TRP A 116 -2.14 -20.63 13.19
CA TRP A 116 -1.34 -20.24 14.35
C TRP A 116 -1.57 -18.77 14.65
N HIS A 117 -2.14 -18.48 15.81
CA HIS A 117 -2.39 -17.10 16.22
C HIS A 117 -1.07 -16.39 16.53
N THR A 118 -0.76 -15.36 15.75
CA THR A 118 0.49 -14.59 15.80
C THR A 118 0.19 -13.09 15.92
N PRO A 119 -0.46 -12.66 17.02
CA PRO A 119 -0.90 -11.27 17.20
C PRO A 119 0.27 -10.32 17.42
N GLY A 120 0.04 -9.04 17.09
CA GLY A 120 0.98 -7.95 17.33
C GLY A 120 1.00 -6.91 16.23
N HIS A 121 1.12 -7.33 14.97
CA HIS A 121 0.83 -6.48 13.81
C HIS A 121 -0.65 -6.09 13.80
N THR A 122 -1.51 -7.10 13.84
CA THR A 122 -2.93 -6.96 14.16
C THR A 122 -3.32 -7.98 15.25
N PRO A 123 -4.39 -7.73 16.03
CA PRO A 123 -4.81 -8.62 17.10
C PRO A 123 -5.33 -9.99 16.64
N GLU A 124 -5.90 -10.07 15.43
CA GLU A 124 -6.52 -11.26 14.86
C GLU A 124 -5.59 -12.07 13.94
N HIS A 125 -4.35 -11.64 13.77
CA HIS A 125 -3.42 -12.19 12.80
C HIS A 125 -3.21 -13.69 12.95
N LEU A 126 -3.38 -14.44 11.86
CA LEU A 126 -3.08 -15.87 11.75
C LEU A 126 -1.93 -16.11 10.77
N SER A 127 -0.95 -16.90 11.18
CA SER A 127 0.00 -17.54 10.26
C SER A 127 -0.49 -18.96 9.95
N TYR A 128 -0.11 -19.51 8.80
CA TYR A 128 -0.53 -20.86 8.39
C TYR A 128 0.67 -21.78 8.23
N PHE A 129 0.80 -22.82 9.09
CA PHE A 129 1.69 -23.94 8.84
C PHE A 129 1.15 -24.77 7.68
N ILE A 130 2.00 -25.11 6.72
CA ILE A 130 1.61 -25.84 5.52
C ILE A 130 2.33 -27.17 5.47
N THR A 131 1.53 -28.26 5.42
CA THR A 131 2.00 -29.64 5.33
C THR A 131 1.56 -30.26 4.01
N ASP A 132 2.48 -30.75 3.19
CA ASP A 132 2.16 -31.62 2.06
C ASP A 132 2.11 -33.07 2.54
N GLY A 133 0.93 -33.57 2.87
CA GLY A 133 0.72 -34.93 3.39
C GLY A 133 1.09 -36.04 2.41
N ALA A 134 1.39 -35.73 1.14
CA ALA A 134 1.97 -36.68 0.21
C ALA A 134 3.50 -36.82 0.38
N ALA A 135 4.14 -35.83 0.99
CA ALA A 135 5.61 -35.79 1.16
C ALA A 135 6.04 -36.05 2.61
N ALA A 136 5.29 -35.53 3.60
CA ALA A 136 5.65 -35.61 5.02
C ALA A 136 4.42 -35.44 5.92
N ASP A 137 4.57 -35.86 7.19
CA ASP A 137 3.58 -35.64 8.25
C ASP A 137 3.84 -34.31 9.03
N GLU A 138 4.94 -33.63 8.74
CA GLU A 138 5.35 -32.38 9.39
C GLU A 138 5.26 -31.19 8.44
N PRO A 139 5.00 -29.97 8.97
CA PRO A 139 4.97 -28.77 8.15
C PRO A 139 6.31 -28.49 7.47
N MET A 140 6.27 -28.06 6.23
CA MET A 140 7.45 -27.70 5.44
C MET A 140 7.74 -26.20 5.47
N GLY A 141 6.74 -25.38 5.78
CA GLY A 141 6.88 -23.95 5.84
C GLY A 141 5.66 -23.27 6.44
N ILE A 142 5.72 -21.94 6.52
CA ILE A 142 4.74 -21.08 7.16
C ILE A 142 4.44 -19.90 6.24
N ALA A 143 3.18 -19.69 5.91
CA ALA A 143 2.71 -18.40 5.40
C ALA A 143 2.58 -17.47 6.62
N THR A 144 3.54 -16.58 6.78
CA THR A 144 3.67 -15.74 7.98
C THR A 144 2.89 -14.44 7.91
N GLY A 145 2.27 -14.11 6.77
CA GLY A 145 1.61 -12.82 6.60
C GLY A 145 2.51 -11.68 7.07
N ASP A 146 1.95 -10.78 7.85
CA ASP A 146 2.65 -9.62 8.41
C ASP A 146 3.19 -9.87 9.83
N PHE A 147 3.51 -11.13 10.16
CA PHE A 147 4.19 -11.47 11.41
C PHE A 147 5.71 -11.46 11.26
N ILE A 148 6.28 -12.35 10.45
CA ILE A 148 7.72 -12.42 10.17
C ILE A 148 7.96 -12.13 8.68
N PHE A 149 8.77 -11.11 8.41
CA PHE A 149 9.31 -10.80 7.09
C PHE A 149 10.75 -11.26 6.97
N VAL A 150 11.30 -11.21 5.79
CA VAL A 150 12.75 -11.38 5.62
C VAL A 150 13.47 -10.15 6.18
N GLY A 151 14.21 -10.36 7.27
CA GLY A 151 15.02 -9.34 7.92
C GLY A 151 14.29 -8.41 8.89
N ASP A 152 12.95 -8.48 8.99
CA ASP A 152 12.13 -7.63 9.85
C ASP A 152 10.90 -8.38 10.39
N VAL A 153 10.06 -7.72 11.17
CA VAL A 153 8.75 -8.17 11.61
C VAL A 153 7.69 -7.11 11.32
N GLY A 154 6.43 -7.50 11.26
CA GLY A 154 5.32 -6.58 11.06
C GLY A 154 5.23 -5.52 12.16
N ARG A 155 4.99 -4.27 11.75
CA ARG A 155 4.94 -3.13 12.67
C ARG A 155 3.66 -3.12 13.51
N PRO A 156 3.77 -2.95 14.84
CA PRO A 156 2.61 -2.96 15.74
C PRO A 156 1.90 -1.60 15.88
N ASP A 157 2.47 -0.52 15.35
CA ASP A 157 1.97 0.85 15.55
C ASP A 157 0.88 1.28 14.56
N LEU A 158 0.60 0.50 13.50
CA LEU A 158 -0.43 0.83 12.51
C LEU A 158 -1.83 0.97 13.10
N LEU A 159 -2.11 0.31 14.21
CA LEU A 159 -3.37 0.45 14.94
C LEU A 159 -3.59 1.87 15.46
N GLU A 160 -2.54 2.53 15.85
CA GLU A 160 -2.55 3.90 16.34
C GLU A 160 -2.31 4.90 15.20
N SER A 161 -1.24 4.71 14.45
CA SER A 161 -0.76 5.66 13.43
C SER A 161 -1.65 5.71 12.17
N ALA A 162 -2.31 4.61 11.79
CA ALA A 162 -3.19 4.53 10.63
C ALA A 162 -4.67 4.43 11.01
N ALA A 163 -5.02 3.61 12.02
CA ALA A 163 -6.41 3.35 12.38
C ALA A 163 -6.95 4.32 13.45
N GLY A 164 -6.14 5.26 13.97
CA GLY A 164 -6.55 6.29 14.90
C GLY A 164 -6.93 5.79 16.31
N MET A 165 -6.59 4.54 16.65
CA MET A 165 -6.73 4.02 18.01
C MET A 165 -5.73 4.75 18.91
N LYS A 166 -6.04 4.88 20.20
CA LYS A 166 -5.16 5.58 21.15
C LYS A 166 -4.54 4.59 22.13
N ASP A 167 -3.28 4.83 22.48
CA ASP A 167 -2.56 4.11 23.53
C ASP A 167 -2.47 2.56 23.29
N VAL A 168 -2.49 2.13 22.03
CA VAL A 168 -2.43 0.69 21.65
C VAL A 168 -1.08 0.25 21.10
N MET A 169 -0.23 1.18 20.71
CA MET A 169 1.06 0.92 20.05
C MET A 169 2.01 0.09 20.94
N GLU A 170 2.24 0.52 22.18
CA GLU A 170 3.11 -0.21 23.11
C GLU A 170 2.51 -1.55 23.54
N PRO A 171 1.22 -1.68 23.92
CA PRO A 171 0.59 -2.97 24.16
C PRO A 171 0.70 -3.96 23.00
N SER A 172 0.55 -3.47 21.74
CA SER A 172 0.69 -4.30 20.55
C SER A 172 2.14 -4.78 20.35
N ALA A 173 3.13 -3.90 20.58
CA ALA A 173 4.54 -4.27 20.54
C ALA A 173 4.89 -5.35 21.59
N ARG A 174 4.34 -5.26 22.81
CA ARG A 174 4.50 -6.29 23.85
C ARG A 174 3.82 -7.60 23.48
N THR A 175 2.69 -7.53 22.79
CA THR A 175 2.00 -8.72 22.27
C THR A 175 2.83 -9.36 21.15
N LEU A 176 3.35 -8.57 20.22
CA LEU A 176 4.25 -9.03 19.15
C LEU A 176 5.51 -9.72 19.73
N PHE A 177 6.08 -9.16 20.81
CA PHE A 177 7.21 -9.79 21.49
C PHE A 177 6.91 -11.24 21.92
N LYS A 178 5.71 -11.51 22.49
CA LYS A 178 5.30 -12.86 22.89
C LYS A 178 5.17 -13.80 21.69
N SER A 179 4.63 -13.31 20.59
CA SER A 179 4.56 -14.06 19.33
C SER A 179 5.97 -14.37 18.79
N VAL A 180 6.90 -13.42 18.85
CA VAL A 180 8.31 -13.60 18.49
C VAL A 180 9.00 -14.63 19.40
N GLU A 181 8.75 -14.62 20.69
CA GLU A 181 9.28 -15.65 21.61
C GLU A 181 8.78 -17.06 21.23
N SER A 182 7.52 -17.17 20.85
CA SER A 182 6.95 -18.46 20.39
C SER A 182 7.59 -18.91 19.07
N PHE A 183 7.90 -17.96 18.16
CA PHE A 183 8.59 -18.24 16.89
C PHE A 183 9.97 -18.87 17.07
N LYS A 184 10.70 -18.53 18.13
CA LYS A 184 12.01 -19.10 18.42
C LYS A 184 12.00 -20.63 18.66
N SER A 185 10.83 -21.21 18.93
CA SER A 185 10.66 -22.67 19.10
C SER A 185 10.31 -23.42 17.81
N VAL A 186 10.07 -22.69 16.71
CA VAL A 186 9.73 -23.28 15.42
C VAL A 186 10.98 -23.93 14.79
N PRO A 187 10.87 -25.12 14.18
CA PRO A 187 12.02 -25.80 13.56
C PRO A 187 12.73 -24.95 12.51
N GLU A 188 14.05 -24.85 12.60
CA GLU A 188 14.88 -23.98 11.77
C GLU A 188 14.82 -24.28 10.27
N TYR A 189 14.44 -25.49 9.89
CA TYR A 189 14.36 -25.92 8.49
C TYR A 189 13.13 -25.35 7.74
N MET A 190 12.10 -24.89 8.45
CA MET A 190 10.86 -24.44 7.83
C MET A 190 11.11 -23.22 6.98
N GLN A 191 10.51 -23.21 5.78
CA GLN A 191 10.47 -22.05 4.91
C GLN A 191 9.52 -21.00 5.46
N ILE A 192 9.81 -19.72 5.17
CA ILE A 192 8.97 -18.59 5.53
C ILE A 192 8.45 -17.96 4.24
N TRP A 193 7.15 -17.78 4.18
CA TRP A 193 6.42 -17.12 3.08
C TRP A 193 5.70 -15.88 3.64
N PRO A 194 6.35 -14.70 3.57
CA PRO A 194 5.87 -13.47 4.21
C PRO A 194 4.76 -12.79 3.40
N GLY A 195 3.98 -11.90 4.04
CA GLY A 195 3.00 -11.05 3.36
C GLY A 195 3.65 -9.98 2.50
N HIS A 196 4.84 -9.49 2.88
CA HIS A 196 5.52 -8.41 2.18
C HIS A 196 7.01 -8.64 1.93
N GLY A 197 7.51 -7.95 0.87
CA GLY A 197 8.91 -7.81 0.53
C GLY A 197 9.44 -6.38 0.73
N ALA A 198 10.67 -6.16 0.27
CA ALA A 198 11.34 -4.86 0.37
C ALA A 198 10.55 -3.73 -0.29
N GLY A 199 10.33 -2.65 0.45
CA GLY A 199 9.60 -1.46 0.00
C GLY A 199 8.20 -1.30 0.57
N SER A 200 7.67 -2.30 1.29
CA SER A 200 6.39 -2.18 1.98
C SER A 200 6.44 -1.16 3.13
N ALA A 201 5.30 -0.50 3.35
CA ALA A 201 5.08 0.37 4.51
C ALA A 201 4.71 -0.42 5.78
N CYS A 202 4.54 -1.75 5.70
CA CYS A 202 4.20 -2.61 6.83
C CYS A 202 5.39 -3.01 7.72
N GLY A 203 6.61 -2.54 7.38
CA GLY A 203 7.81 -2.68 8.20
C GLY A 203 8.83 -1.60 7.85
N LYS A 204 9.91 -1.49 8.64
CA LYS A 204 10.92 -0.44 8.45
C LYS A 204 12.13 -0.85 7.63
N ALA A 205 12.48 -2.13 7.59
CA ALA A 205 13.73 -2.62 7.02
C ALA A 205 13.64 -4.02 6.38
N LEU A 206 12.60 -4.26 5.59
CA LEU A 206 12.42 -5.55 4.91
C LEU A 206 13.56 -5.83 3.94
N GLY A 207 14.09 -7.05 3.98
CA GLY A 207 15.16 -7.52 3.10
C GLY A 207 14.70 -7.70 1.66
N ALA A 208 15.64 -7.54 0.72
CA ALA A 208 15.38 -7.71 -0.71
C ALA A 208 15.33 -9.20 -1.17
N ILE A 209 15.65 -10.13 -0.28
CA ILE A 209 15.57 -11.57 -0.57
C ILE A 209 14.11 -12.00 -0.47
N PRO A 210 13.53 -12.68 -1.49
CA PRO A 210 12.10 -12.97 -1.51
C PRO A 210 11.68 -14.17 -0.63
N GLU A 211 12.63 -15.01 -0.24
CA GLU A 211 12.41 -16.26 0.48
C GLU A 211 13.38 -16.39 1.66
N SER A 212 12.94 -17.04 2.72
CA SER A 212 13.76 -17.26 3.91
C SER A 212 13.42 -18.58 4.60
N THR A 213 14.13 -18.87 5.67
CA THR A 213 13.83 -19.95 6.60
C THR A 213 13.84 -19.45 8.04
N VAL A 214 13.18 -20.18 8.94
CA VAL A 214 13.20 -19.86 10.37
C VAL A 214 14.64 -19.70 10.89
N GLY A 215 15.53 -20.63 10.55
CA GLY A 215 16.93 -20.59 10.98
C GLY A 215 17.73 -19.40 10.44
N TYR A 216 17.41 -18.92 9.22
CA TYR A 216 18.00 -17.70 8.68
C TYR A 216 17.53 -16.48 9.47
N GLU A 217 16.21 -16.35 9.68
CA GLU A 217 15.64 -15.22 10.41
C GLU A 217 16.13 -15.13 11.85
N LEU A 218 16.20 -16.25 12.56
CA LEU A 218 16.76 -16.29 13.92
C LEU A 218 18.21 -15.75 14.01
N ARG A 219 18.96 -15.86 12.91
CA ARG A 219 20.38 -15.42 12.86
C ARG A 219 20.57 -14.00 12.34
N PHE A 220 19.75 -13.57 11.39
CA PHE A 220 20.03 -12.35 10.61
C PHE A 220 18.99 -11.26 10.76
N ASN A 221 17.75 -11.59 11.17
CA ASN A 221 16.69 -10.62 11.37
C ASN A 221 16.99 -9.72 12.59
N ASN A 222 17.10 -8.42 12.34
CA ASN A 222 17.48 -7.47 13.40
C ASN A 222 16.38 -7.28 14.45
N SER A 223 15.11 -7.38 14.04
CA SER A 223 13.97 -7.29 14.94
C SER A 223 13.95 -8.50 15.89
N LEU A 224 14.24 -9.73 15.41
CA LEU A 224 14.39 -10.90 16.25
C LEU A 224 15.60 -10.82 17.18
N LYS A 225 16.71 -10.25 16.72
CA LYS A 225 17.90 -10.03 17.58
C LYS A 225 17.63 -9.06 18.71
N SER A 226 16.81 -8.03 18.47
CA SER A 226 16.43 -7.05 19.51
C SER A 226 15.59 -7.69 20.62
N ALA A 227 14.96 -8.83 20.35
CA ALA A 227 14.16 -9.60 21.30
C ALA A 227 15.02 -10.39 22.31
N SER A 228 16.07 -9.74 22.85
CA SER A 228 16.84 -10.22 24.00
C SER A 228 16.13 -9.94 25.34
N SER A 229 15.28 -8.91 25.38
CA SER A 229 14.32 -8.61 26.42
C SER A 229 13.09 -7.93 25.80
N GLU A 230 11.96 -7.94 26.52
CA GLU A 230 10.74 -7.26 26.07
C GLU A 230 10.96 -5.77 25.86
N GLU A 231 11.64 -5.10 26.80
CA GLU A 231 11.93 -3.66 26.73
C GLU A 231 12.81 -3.29 25.53
N SER A 232 13.85 -4.10 25.28
CA SER A 232 14.75 -3.90 24.15
C SER A 232 14.01 -4.04 22.81
N PHE A 233 13.15 -5.06 22.71
CA PHE A 233 12.33 -5.30 21.53
C PHE A 233 11.33 -4.15 21.29
N VAL A 234 10.58 -3.76 22.32
CA VAL A 234 9.57 -2.70 22.24
C VAL A 234 10.22 -1.39 21.80
N SER A 235 11.33 -0.99 22.43
CA SER A 235 12.07 0.21 22.03
C SER A 235 12.53 0.14 20.57
N PHE A 236 13.13 -0.99 20.17
CA PHE A 236 13.63 -1.17 18.80
C PHE A 236 12.51 -1.14 17.77
N ILE A 237 11.40 -1.86 17.99
CA ILE A 237 10.36 -1.99 16.97
C ILE A 237 9.54 -0.72 16.79
N LEU A 238 9.41 0.12 17.82
CA LEU A 238 8.66 1.36 17.74
C LEU A 238 9.50 2.54 17.21
N GLU A 239 10.81 2.45 17.28
CA GLU A 239 11.71 3.51 16.81
C GLU A 239 11.81 3.53 15.28
N GLY A 240 11.70 4.73 14.67
CA GLY A 240 11.99 4.96 13.25
C GLY A 240 10.97 4.35 12.28
N GLN A 241 9.75 4.05 12.72
CA GLN A 241 8.70 3.58 11.82
C GLN A 241 8.30 4.68 10.84
N PRO A 242 8.16 4.37 9.53
CA PRO A 242 7.70 5.34 8.55
C PRO A 242 6.23 5.70 8.80
N GLU A 243 5.84 6.94 8.47
CA GLU A 243 4.43 7.32 8.50
C GLU A 243 3.63 6.48 7.50
N PRO A 244 2.53 5.82 7.93
CA PRO A 244 1.72 5.02 7.01
C PRO A 244 0.94 5.92 6.05
N PRO A 245 0.67 5.49 4.81
CA PRO A 245 -0.21 6.19 3.89
C PRO A 245 -1.61 6.43 4.48
N LEU A 246 -2.25 7.54 4.13
CA LEU A 246 -3.56 7.93 4.69
C LEU A 246 -4.67 6.91 4.39
N TYR A 247 -4.62 6.28 3.23
CA TYR A 247 -5.65 5.34 2.79
C TYR A 247 -5.66 4.01 3.59
N PHE A 248 -4.64 3.74 4.41
CA PHE A 248 -4.57 2.51 5.23
C PHE A 248 -5.77 2.36 6.17
N ALA A 249 -6.22 3.45 6.80
CA ALA A 249 -7.41 3.42 7.64
C ALA A 249 -8.67 2.98 6.86
N ARG A 250 -8.79 3.44 5.61
CA ARG A 250 -9.87 3.06 4.71
C ARG A 250 -9.78 1.58 4.33
N MET A 251 -8.61 1.08 3.96
CA MET A 251 -8.44 -0.33 3.59
C MET A 251 -8.83 -1.26 4.73
N LYS A 252 -8.35 -0.98 5.95
CA LYS A 252 -8.77 -1.73 7.15
C LYS A 252 -10.29 -1.72 7.33
N ARG A 253 -10.92 -0.55 7.23
CA ARG A 253 -12.39 -0.41 7.32
C ARG A 253 -13.09 -1.26 6.28
N ASP A 254 -12.67 -1.14 5.03
CA ASP A 254 -13.35 -1.77 3.91
C ASP A 254 -13.16 -3.30 3.94
N ASN A 255 -11.97 -3.81 4.27
CA ASN A 255 -11.74 -5.24 4.45
C ASN A 255 -12.55 -5.81 5.63
N LYS A 256 -12.71 -5.04 6.71
CA LYS A 256 -13.54 -5.42 7.87
C LYS A 256 -15.04 -5.46 7.53
N LEU A 257 -15.56 -4.39 6.91
CA LEU A 257 -17.01 -4.23 6.64
C LEU A 257 -17.46 -4.91 5.33
N GLY A 258 -16.52 -5.25 4.48
CA GLY A 258 -16.71 -5.84 3.16
C GLY A 258 -16.61 -4.80 2.03
N PRO A 259 -15.54 -4.86 1.22
CA PRO A 259 -15.38 -3.95 0.09
C PRO A 259 -16.48 -4.15 -0.95
N ALA A 260 -16.74 -3.14 -1.77
CA ALA A 260 -17.69 -3.28 -2.87
C ALA A 260 -17.24 -4.41 -3.82
N ILE A 261 -18.21 -5.19 -4.32
CA ILE A 261 -17.96 -6.22 -5.33
C ILE A 261 -18.01 -5.54 -6.69
N ILE A 262 -16.92 -5.64 -7.44
CA ILE A 262 -16.82 -5.04 -8.78
C ILE A 262 -16.89 -6.10 -9.87
N GLY A 263 -16.54 -7.35 -9.56
CA GLY A 263 -16.62 -8.48 -10.49
C GLY A 263 -15.51 -8.50 -11.54
N GLY A 264 -14.40 -7.84 -11.29
CA GLY A 264 -13.22 -7.77 -12.14
C GLY A 264 -12.70 -6.35 -12.31
N THR A 265 -11.49 -6.21 -12.86
CA THR A 265 -10.85 -4.90 -13.07
C THR A 265 -11.69 -3.99 -13.95
N PRO A 266 -12.00 -2.74 -13.52
CA PRO A 266 -12.79 -1.79 -14.30
C PRO A 266 -12.18 -1.51 -15.69
N LYS A 267 -13.06 -1.27 -16.67
CA LYS A 267 -12.65 -0.96 -18.06
C LYS A 267 -13.15 0.45 -18.43
N PRO A 268 -12.45 1.51 -18.06
CA PRO A 268 -12.86 2.88 -18.35
C PRO A 268 -12.87 3.15 -19.85
N LYS A 269 -13.82 4.01 -20.29
CA LYS A 269 -13.91 4.40 -21.69
C LYS A 269 -12.86 5.47 -22.05
N ARG A 270 -12.39 5.48 -23.30
CA ARG A 270 -11.62 6.60 -23.82
C ARG A 270 -12.56 7.79 -24.06
N LEU A 271 -12.21 8.94 -23.50
CA LEU A 271 -13.00 10.17 -23.65
C LEU A 271 -12.74 10.84 -25.00
N THR A 272 -13.76 11.47 -25.56
CA THR A 272 -13.59 12.47 -26.61
C THR A 272 -13.06 13.77 -26.01
N LEU A 273 -12.46 14.64 -26.83
CA LEU A 273 -11.96 15.95 -26.37
C LEU A 273 -13.08 16.83 -25.79
N LYS A 274 -14.31 16.68 -26.28
CA LYS A 274 -15.47 17.37 -25.74
C LYS A 274 -15.85 16.89 -24.34
N GLU A 275 -15.84 15.57 -24.11
CA GLU A 275 -16.10 14.98 -22.79
C GLU A 275 -15.00 15.37 -21.82
N LEU A 276 -13.72 15.37 -22.24
CA LEU A 276 -12.60 15.83 -21.44
C LEU A 276 -12.82 17.28 -20.95
N GLY A 277 -13.21 18.19 -21.86
CA GLY A 277 -13.48 19.58 -21.48
C GLY A 277 -14.64 19.76 -20.52
N SER A 278 -15.57 18.80 -20.42
CA SER A 278 -16.69 18.87 -19.48
C SER A 278 -16.38 18.32 -18.08
N VAL A 279 -15.32 17.54 -17.91
CA VAL A 279 -14.91 16.99 -16.60
C VAL A 279 -13.83 17.82 -15.90
N VAL A 280 -13.14 18.67 -16.64
CA VAL A 280 -12.15 19.60 -16.10
C VAL A 280 -12.85 20.63 -15.22
N GLY A 281 -12.41 20.75 -13.96
CA GLY A 281 -12.96 21.70 -12.99
C GLY A 281 -14.28 21.29 -12.31
N GLU A 282 -14.82 20.08 -12.56
CA GLU A 282 -15.94 19.56 -11.78
C GLU A 282 -15.48 19.16 -10.36
N GLU A 283 -16.15 19.64 -9.34
CA GLU A 283 -15.79 19.48 -7.92
C GLU A 283 -15.71 18.01 -7.46
N SER A 284 -16.58 17.14 -8.02
CA SER A 284 -16.59 15.69 -7.70
C SER A 284 -15.65 14.86 -8.56
N SER A 285 -14.90 15.49 -9.45
CA SER A 285 -14.04 14.83 -10.44
C SER A 285 -12.57 15.15 -10.18
N VAL A 286 -11.71 14.15 -10.36
CA VAL A 286 -10.27 14.31 -10.36
C VAL A 286 -9.67 13.79 -11.66
N VAL A 287 -8.89 14.61 -12.32
CA VAL A 287 -8.01 14.16 -13.39
C VAL A 287 -6.68 13.76 -12.78
N LEU A 288 -6.31 12.50 -12.90
CA LEU A 288 -5.05 11.95 -12.42
C LEU A 288 -4.09 11.81 -13.61
N ASP A 289 -3.07 12.64 -13.63
CA ASP A 289 -2.06 12.63 -14.69
C ASP A 289 -0.91 11.70 -14.32
N THR A 290 -0.74 10.64 -15.08
CA THR A 290 0.26 9.59 -14.82
C THR A 290 1.58 9.82 -15.56
N ARG A 291 1.74 10.94 -16.27
CA ARG A 291 2.95 11.28 -17.00
C ARG A 291 4.12 11.60 -16.05
N ALA A 292 5.30 11.72 -16.62
CA ALA A 292 6.46 12.22 -15.90
C ALA A 292 6.26 13.68 -15.43
N ARG A 293 6.89 14.06 -14.31
CA ARG A 293 6.73 15.37 -13.70
C ARG A 293 7.06 16.54 -14.66
N ASN A 294 8.06 16.37 -15.53
CA ASN A 294 8.46 17.40 -16.48
C ASN A 294 7.39 17.64 -17.57
N ASP A 295 6.74 16.55 -18.02
CA ASP A 295 5.64 16.66 -18.99
C ASP A 295 4.41 17.32 -18.34
N TYR A 296 4.12 16.98 -17.09
CA TYR A 296 3.07 17.63 -16.31
C TYR A 296 3.37 19.11 -16.10
N ALA A 297 4.57 19.46 -15.64
CA ALA A 297 4.97 20.83 -15.37
C ALA A 297 4.89 21.73 -16.62
N SER A 298 5.23 21.18 -17.79
CA SER A 298 5.18 21.91 -19.09
C SER A 298 3.76 22.14 -19.60
N GLY A 299 2.77 21.37 -19.13
CA GLY A 299 1.36 21.53 -19.50
C GLY A 299 0.48 20.41 -19.01
N HIS A 300 -0.50 20.73 -18.16
CA HIS A 300 -1.48 19.82 -17.58
C HIS A 300 -2.88 20.44 -17.61
N LEU A 301 -3.91 19.61 -17.40
CA LEU A 301 -5.28 20.11 -17.29
C LEU A 301 -5.47 20.87 -15.98
N PRO A 302 -6.26 21.97 -15.96
CA PRO A 302 -6.54 22.71 -14.75
C PRO A 302 -7.03 21.81 -13.61
N GLY A 303 -6.41 21.95 -12.43
CA GLY A 303 -6.75 21.17 -11.25
C GLY A 303 -6.41 19.68 -11.31
N ALA A 304 -5.66 19.21 -12.32
CA ALA A 304 -5.21 17.83 -12.39
C ALA A 304 -4.21 17.52 -11.27
N LEU A 305 -4.31 16.32 -10.68
CA LEU A 305 -3.31 15.77 -9.77
C LEU A 305 -2.22 15.04 -10.56
N LEU A 306 -0.99 15.18 -10.13
CA LEU A 306 0.13 14.41 -10.66
C LEU A 306 0.33 13.14 -9.82
N SER A 307 0.30 11.99 -10.46
CA SER A 307 0.75 10.72 -9.88
C SER A 307 1.45 9.88 -10.95
N PRO A 308 2.76 10.03 -11.12
CA PRO A 308 3.50 9.22 -12.09
C PRO A 308 3.25 7.73 -11.86
N LEU A 309 3.05 6.98 -12.95
CA LEU A 309 2.78 5.54 -12.87
C LEU A 309 4.09 4.77 -12.59
N ASP A 310 4.62 4.96 -11.41
CA ASP A 310 5.84 4.34 -10.87
C ASP A 310 5.54 3.59 -9.55
N LYS A 311 6.57 3.26 -8.78
CA LYS A 311 6.43 2.53 -7.51
C LYS A 311 5.63 3.28 -6.43
N GLN A 312 5.48 4.60 -6.53
CA GLN A 312 4.75 5.41 -5.55
C GLN A 312 3.30 5.69 -5.96
N PHE A 313 2.87 5.18 -7.11
CA PHE A 313 1.56 5.51 -7.69
C PHE A 313 0.40 5.28 -6.72
N ASN A 314 0.33 4.09 -6.09
CA ASN A 314 -0.71 3.76 -5.11
C ASN A 314 -0.66 4.69 -3.89
N THR A 315 0.54 4.95 -3.36
CA THR A 315 0.76 5.83 -2.21
C THR A 315 0.29 7.25 -2.49
N VAL A 316 0.64 7.81 -3.66
CA VAL A 316 0.25 9.16 -4.06
C VAL A 316 -1.25 9.24 -4.32
N ALA A 317 -1.79 8.36 -5.15
CA ALA A 317 -3.22 8.33 -5.47
C ALA A 317 -4.06 8.16 -4.20
N GLY A 318 -3.72 7.19 -3.36
CA GLY A 318 -4.45 6.93 -2.12
C GLY A 318 -4.32 8.02 -1.05
N SER A 319 -3.27 8.88 -1.13
CA SER A 319 -3.10 10.02 -0.21
C SER A 319 -3.89 11.25 -0.63
N TYR A 320 -4.23 11.39 -1.92
CA TYR A 320 -4.82 12.62 -2.45
C TYR A 320 -6.22 12.44 -3.04
N ILE A 321 -6.67 11.21 -3.27
CA ILE A 321 -7.98 10.92 -3.83
C ILE A 321 -8.84 10.20 -2.82
N THR A 322 -10.08 10.65 -2.68
CA THR A 322 -11.09 9.99 -1.84
C THR A 322 -11.91 8.97 -2.64
N GLU A 323 -12.55 8.03 -1.95
CA GLU A 323 -13.39 6.99 -2.56
C GLU A 323 -14.63 7.55 -3.27
N ASP A 324 -15.01 8.80 -2.99
CA ASP A 324 -16.18 9.43 -3.57
C ASP A 324 -15.91 10.13 -4.89
N GLU A 325 -14.66 10.47 -5.19
CA GLU A 325 -14.28 11.19 -6.40
C GLU A 325 -14.33 10.29 -7.64
N GLN A 326 -14.78 10.87 -8.74
CA GLN A 326 -14.74 10.24 -10.07
C GLN A 326 -13.38 10.48 -10.70
N ILE A 327 -12.66 9.41 -11.02
CA ILE A 327 -11.30 9.47 -11.52
C ILE A 327 -11.27 9.42 -13.05
N TYR A 328 -10.56 10.35 -13.65
CA TYR A 328 -10.26 10.39 -15.08
C TYR A 328 -8.74 10.36 -15.25
N LEU A 329 -8.24 9.49 -16.12
CA LEU A 329 -6.81 9.28 -16.26
C LEU A 329 -6.23 10.00 -17.49
N VAL A 330 -5.08 10.64 -17.33
CA VAL A 330 -4.17 10.91 -18.44
C VAL A 330 -3.11 9.80 -18.41
N VAL A 331 -3.17 8.84 -19.32
CA VAL A 331 -2.36 7.63 -19.28
C VAL A 331 -2.03 7.11 -20.68
N GLU A 332 -0.84 6.54 -20.87
CA GLU A 332 -0.53 5.81 -22.10
C GLU A 332 -1.43 4.58 -22.22
N GLU A 333 -2.01 4.39 -23.41
CA GLU A 333 -3.03 3.36 -23.64
C GLU A 333 -2.56 1.93 -23.26
N HIS A 334 -1.29 1.62 -23.52
CA HIS A 334 -0.70 0.33 -23.18
C HIS A 334 -0.47 0.13 -21.67
N ARG A 335 -0.51 1.20 -20.87
CA ARG A 335 -0.40 1.16 -19.40
C ARG A 335 -1.74 1.39 -18.68
N LEU A 336 -2.84 1.54 -19.43
CA LEU A 336 -4.15 1.79 -18.85
C LEU A 336 -4.54 0.70 -17.85
N ASN A 337 -4.40 -0.56 -18.23
CA ASN A 337 -4.77 -1.68 -17.36
C ASN A 337 -3.95 -1.69 -16.05
N GLU A 338 -2.67 -1.37 -16.12
CA GLU A 338 -1.80 -1.22 -14.96
C GLU A 338 -2.35 -0.13 -14.00
N ALA A 339 -2.58 1.07 -14.50
CA ALA A 339 -3.08 2.18 -13.69
C ALA A 339 -4.45 1.87 -13.03
N VAL A 340 -5.35 1.26 -13.79
CA VAL A 340 -6.69 0.90 -13.29
C VAL A 340 -6.60 -0.20 -12.23
N THR A 341 -5.78 -1.23 -12.45
CA THR A 341 -5.58 -2.32 -11.48
C THR A 341 -5.00 -1.79 -10.17
N ASP A 342 -4.02 -0.90 -10.24
CA ASP A 342 -3.41 -0.29 -9.07
C ASP A 342 -4.40 0.52 -8.23
N LEU A 343 -5.23 1.34 -8.88
CA LEU A 343 -6.30 2.11 -8.22
C LEU A 343 -7.35 1.16 -7.61
N TYR A 344 -7.73 0.13 -8.34
CA TYR A 344 -8.69 -0.89 -7.91
C TYR A 344 -8.23 -1.62 -6.65
N ARG A 345 -6.94 -1.97 -6.56
CA ARG A 345 -6.35 -2.62 -5.39
C ARG A 345 -6.41 -1.79 -4.11
N ILE A 346 -6.44 -0.48 -4.22
CA ILE A 346 -6.57 0.42 -3.08
C ILE A 346 -7.97 1.04 -2.94
N GLY A 347 -9.00 0.42 -3.54
CA GLY A 347 -10.40 0.82 -3.39
C GLY A 347 -10.77 2.15 -4.05
N LEU A 348 -10.02 2.60 -5.05
CA LEU A 348 -10.36 3.75 -5.89
C LEU A 348 -11.07 3.28 -7.17
N ASP A 349 -12.34 2.87 -7.00
CA ASP A 349 -13.09 2.09 -7.99
C ASP A 349 -13.75 2.94 -9.07
N LYS A 350 -13.94 4.25 -8.84
CA LYS A 350 -14.69 5.14 -9.74
C LYS A 350 -13.84 5.68 -10.88
N VAL A 351 -13.10 4.79 -11.58
CA VAL A 351 -12.34 5.17 -12.78
C VAL A 351 -13.28 5.26 -13.97
N MET A 352 -13.72 6.47 -14.30
CA MET A 352 -14.80 6.75 -15.25
C MET A 352 -14.36 6.79 -16.71
N GLY A 353 -13.12 7.22 -16.95
CA GLY A 353 -12.61 7.36 -18.31
C GLY A 353 -11.13 7.71 -18.37
N TYR A 354 -10.58 7.75 -19.58
CA TYR A 354 -9.20 8.13 -19.80
C TYR A 354 -8.99 8.91 -21.10
N VAL A 355 -7.89 9.64 -21.16
CA VAL A 355 -7.29 10.19 -22.37
C VAL A 355 -5.81 9.81 -22.44
N THR A 356 -5.27 9.79 -23.66
CA THR A 356 -3.83 9.57 -23.82
C THR A 356 -3.08 10.92 -23.83
N PRO A 357 -1.75 10.93 -23.59
CA PRO A 357 -0.94 12.14 -23.76
C PRO A 357 -1.09 12.79 -25.14
N LYS A 358 -1.34 11.99 -26.18
CA LYS A 358 -1.62 12.48 -27.54
C LYS A 358 -2.95 13.22 -27.63
N ASP A 359 -3.99 12.72 -26.95
CA ASP A 359 -5.29 13.39 -26.90
C ASP A 359 -5.17 14.73 -26.16
N LEU A 360 -4.37 14.76 -25.09
CA LEU A 360 -4.09 16.00 -24.35
C LEU A 360 -3.41 17.05 -25.21
N GLN A 361 -2.39 16.65 -25.98
CA GLN A 361 -1.73 17.54 -26.96
C GLN A 361 -2.71 18.06 -28.04
N LEU A 362 -3.64 17.20 -28.47
CA LEU A 362 -4.64 17.59 -29.44
C LEU A 362 -5.66 18.58 -28.84
N TYR A 363 -6.07 18.33 -27.58
CA TYR A 363 -6.94 19.22 -26.82
C TYR A 363 -6.33 20.61 -26.72
N GLN A 364 -5.07 20.73 -26.32
CA GLN A 364 -4.32 21.98 -26.26
C GLN A 364 -4.27 22.70 -27.64
N LYS A 365 -3.96 21.97 -28.72
CA LYS A 365 -3.91 22.53 -30.08
C LYS A 365 -5.25 23.07 -30.57
N GLN A 366 -6.37 22.55 -30.03
CA GLN A 366 -7.73 23.03 -30.35
C GLN A 366 -8.18 24.17 -29.44
N GLY A 367 -7.30 24.72 -28.60
CA GLY A 367 -7.60 25.84 -27.70
C GLY A 367 -8.19 25.40 -26.35
N GLY A 368 -8.06 24.13 -26.00
CA GLY A 368 -8.39 23.65 -24.66
C GLY A 368 -7.50 24.30 -23.61
N GLU A 369 -8.08 24.56 -22.44
CA GLU A 369 -7.38 25.21 -21.33
C GLU A 369 -6.33 24.28 -20.73
N MET A 370 -5.14 24.84 -20.50
CA MET A 370 -4.00 24.15 -19.92
C MET A 370 -3.34 25.05 -18.89
N GLU A 371 -2.77 24.43 -17.86
CA GLU A 371 -1.94 25.11 -16.86
C GLU A 371 -0.49 24.61 -16.95
N THR A 372 0.42 25.39 -16.37
CA THR A 372 1.83 25.02 -16.17
C THR A 372 2.18 25.10 -14.70
N MET A 373 3.23 24.39 -14.28
CA MET A 373 3.81 24.52 -12.95
C MET A 373 5.02 25.45 -13.01
N ASP A 374 5.08 26.40 -12.08
CA ASP A 374 6.30 27.18 -11.88
C ASP A 374 7.36 26.25 -11.27
N VAL A 375 8.53 26.19 -11.91
CA VAL A 375 9.63 25.32 -11.49
C VAL A 375 10.90 26.13 -11.30
N ASP A 376 11.60 25.89 -10.21
CA ASP A 376 12.87 26.54 -9.90
C ASP A 376 13.85 25.58 -9.22
N THR A 377 15.02 26.05 -8.84
CA THR A 377 16.06 25.34 -8.09
C THR A 377 16.17 25.90 -6.66
N PHE A 378 17.04 25.32 -5.84
CA PHE A 378 17.31 25.85 -4.49
C PHE A 378 17.89 27.27 -4.50
N ASP A 379 18.37 27.79 -5.62
CA ASP A 379 18.79 29.18 -5.72
C ASP A 379 17.64 30.17 -5.44
N ALA A 380 16.40 29.80 -5.76
CA ALA A 380 15.21 30.64 -5.54
C ALA A 380 14.86 30.80 -4.04
N VAL A 381 15.32 29.92 -3.17
CA VAL A 381 15.01 29.95 -1.74
C VAL A 381 16.15 30.48 -0.85
N ARG A 382 17.22 30.99 -1.47
CA ARG A 382 18.34 31.62 -0.74
C ARG A 382 17.93 32.91 -0.03
N GLU A 383 17.07 33.70 -0.68
CA GLU A 383 16.55 34.94 -0.16
C GLU A 383 15.02 34.96 -0.38
N ILE A 384 14.25 34.47 0.58
CA ILE A 384 12.79 34.51 0.53
C ILE A 384 12.23 35.76 1.19
N GLY A 385 11.19 36.32 0.59
CA GLY A 385 10.48 37.50 1.08
C GLY A 385 9.51 37.17 2.24
N THR A 386 8.93 38.21 2.83
CA THR A 386 7.91 38.06 3.88
C THR A 386 6.62 37.40 3.40
N ASP A 387 6.34 37.49 2.10
CA ASP A 387 5.14 36.95 1.46
C ASP A 387 5.39 35.56 0.86
N GLU A 388 6.49 34.92 1.26
CA GLU A 388 6.94 33.61 0.78
C GLU A 388 7.19 32.66 1.95
N ALA A 389 7.11 31.35 1.70
CA ALA A 389 7.43 30.32 2.69
C ALA A 389 8.02 29.06 2.01
N ILE A 390 8.88 28.34 2.74
CA ILE A 390 9.46 27.09 2.28
C ILE A 390 8.66 25.93 2.88
N LEU A 391 8.26 24.98 2.03
CA LEU A 391 7.60 23.75 2.44
C LEU A 391 8.47 22.54 2.10
N ASP A 392 8.97 21.88 3.12
CA ASP A 392 9.68 20.61 3.01
C ASP A 392 8.68 19.45 3.12
N VAL A 393 8.49 18.71 2.02
CA VAL A 393 7.55 17.58 1.97
C VAL A 393 8.23 16.22 2.14
N ARG A 394 9.45 16.20 2.68
CA ARG A 394 10.13 14.98 3.11
C ARG A 394 9.52 14.44 4.41
N LYS A 395 9.90 13.20 4.76
CA LYS A 395 9.52 12.61 6.05
C LYS A 395 10.11 13.41 7.22
N ALA A 396 9.48 13.35 8.38
CA ALA A 396 9.98 14.02 9.60
C ALA A 396 11.42 13.60 9.95
N SER A 397 11.76 12.31 9.80
CA SER A 397 13.12 11.82 10.04
C SER A 397 14.17 12.42 9.11
N GLU A 398 13.83 12.61 7.81
CA GLU A 398 14.73 13.29 6.86
C GLU A 398 14.88 14.78 7.19
N PHE A 399 13.83 15.41 7.71
CA PHE A 399 13.86 16.80 8.17
C PHE A 399 14.72 16.96 9.43
N GLU A 400 14.65 16.05 10.38
CA GLU A 400 15.46 16.04 11.60
C GLU A 400 16.95 15.85 11.30
N GLU A 401 17.31 15.09 10.27
CA GLU A 401 18.70 14.92 9.82
C GLU A 401 19.31 16.21 9.23
N GLY A 402 18.48 17.11 8.72
CA GLY A 402 18.87 18.40 8.18
C GLY A 402 17.79 19.05 7.33
N HIS A 403 17.58 20.35 7.50
CA HIS A 403 16.53 21.11 6.82
C HIS A 403 16.95 22.57 6.59
N LEU A 404 16.21 23.27 5.74
CA LEU A 404 16.38 24.71 5.53
C LEU A 404 15.78 25.49 6.70
N ASP A 405 16.43 26.59 7.08
CA ASP A 405 15.94 27.48 8.12
C ASP A 405 14.52 27.96 7.83
N ASN A 406 13.68 27.96 8.86
CA ASN A 406 12.26 28.36 8.79
C ASN A 406 11.38 27.54 7.82
N ALA A 407 11.84 26.41 7.30
CA ALA A 407 11.01 25.52 6.49
C ALA A 407 9.90 24.88 7.33
N ILE A 408 8.69 24.86 6.77
CA ILE A 408 7.56 24.10 7.31
C ILE A 408 7.72 22.66 6.88
N ASN A 409 7.64 21.68 7.79
CA ASN A 409 7.69 20.27 7.40
C ASN A 409 6.33 19.61 7.51
N ILE A 410 5.83 19.13 6.37
CA ILE A 410 4.67 18.25 6.27
C ILE A 410 4.96 17.21 5.19
N ALA A 411 5.13 15.95 5.58
CA ALA A 411 5.35 14.87 4.62
C ALA A 411 4.27 14.85 3.53
N HIS A 412 4.66 14.65 2.26
CA HIS A 412 3.72 14.74 1.13
C HIS A 412 2.48 13.86 1.31
N THR A 413 2.61 12.67 1.90
CA THR A 413 1.50 11.75 2.18
C THR A 413 0.55 12.24 3.27
N ARG A 414 0.91 13.27 4.04
CA ARG A 414 0.13 13.88 5.12
C ARG A 414 -0.36 15.29 4.79
N LEU A 415 -0.02 15.78 3.61
CA LEU A 415 -0.22 17.18 3.27
C LEU A 415 -1.71 17.54 3.11
N LEU A 416 -2.53 16.67 2.48
CA LEU A 416 -3.94 16.96 2.24
C LEU A 416 -4.74 17.28 3.52
N PRO A 417 -4.71 16.49 4.61
CA PRO A 417 -5.44 16.80 5.84
C PRO A 417 -4.81 17.93 6.66
N ARG A 418 -3.56 18.30 6.37
CA ARG A 418 -2.83 19.34 7.10
C ARG A 418 -2.60 20.61 6.28
N LYS A 419 -3.20 20.71 5.10
CA LYS A 419 -3.01 21.87 4.22
C LYS A 419 -3.41 23.20 4.87
N GLU A 420 -4.39 23.19 5.78
CA GLU A 420 -4.84 24.38 6.51
C GLU A 420 -3.80 24.91 7.52
N GLU A 421 -2.73 24.14 7.80
CA GLU A 421 -1.58 24.64 8.58
C GLU A 421 -0.66 25.55 7.76
N LEU A 422 -0.83 25.55 6.43
CA LEU A 422 -0.02 26.34 5.51
C LEU A 422 -0.54 27.79 5.42
N PRO A 423 0.36 28.78 5.25
CA PRO A 423 -0.04 30.16 5.07
C PRO A 423 -0.65 30.40 3.69
N GLU A 424 -1.98 30.53 3.60
CA GLU A 424 -2.74 30.69 2.34
C GLU A 424 -2.33 31.94 1.54
N GLU A 425 -1.93 33.02 2.23
CA GLU A 425 -1.56 34.31 1.62
C GLU A 425 -0.12 34.33 1.07
N LYS A 426 0.64 33.24 1.25
CA LYS A 426 2.04 33.19 0.86
C LYS A 426 2.27 32.31 -0.35
N ARG A 427 3.26 32.70 -1.16
CA ARG A 427 3.80 31.83 -2.20
C ARG A 427 4.65 30.74 -1.57
N LEU A 428 4.37 29.46 -1.88
CA LEU A 428 5.02 28.29 -1.30
C LEU A 428 6.09 27.72 -2.23
N PHE A 429 7.33 27.69 -1.77
CA PHE A 429 8.42 26.97 -2.43
C PHE A 429 8.44 25.53 -1.89
N VAL A 430 8.03 24.59 -2.71
CA VAL A 430 7.81 23.19 -2.30
C VAL A 430 8.98 22.34 -2.74
N HIS A 431 9.71 21.76 -1.78
CA HIS A 431 10.85 20.90 -2.08
C HIS A 431 10.77 19.54 -1.40
N CYS A 432 11.56 18.61 -1.92
CA CYS A 432 11.88 17.32 -1.30
C CYS A 432 13.35 16.97 -1.54
N GLN A 433 13.72 15.69 -1.52
CA GLN A 433 15.11 15.28 -1.78
C GLN A 433 15.55 15.47 -3.24
N MET A 434 14.67 15.17 -4.25
CA MET A 434 15.04 15.12 -5.67
C MET A 434 13.88 15.54 -6.61
N GLY A 435 12.96 16.39 -6.20
CA GLY A 435 11.87 16.92 -7.02
C GLY A 435 10.63 16.01 -7.16
N GLY A 436 10.71 14.71 -6.93
CA GLY A 436 9.60 13.78 -7.18
C GLY A 436 8.41 13.98 -6.23
N ARG A 437 8.62 13.92 -4.92
CA ARG A 437 7.58 14.12 -3.89
C ARG A 437 7.06 15.56 -3.88
N SER A 438 7.93 16.54 -4.12
CA SER A 438 7.53 17.94 -4.22
C SER A 438 6.66 18.22 -5.45
N ALA A 439 6.89 17.57 -6.59
CA ALA A 439 6.05 17.72 -7.77
C ALA A 439 4.60 17.25 -7.53
N VAL A 440 4.40 16.10 -6.89
CA VAL A 440 3.05 15.60 -6.58
C VAL A 440 2.37 16.45 -5.49
N ALA A 441 3.14 16.94 -4.51
CA ALA A 441 2.65 17.84 -3.48
C ALA A 441 2.24 19.20 -4.06
N ALA A 442 3.07 19.79 -4.94
CA ALA A 442 2.79 21.04 -5.61
C ALA A 442 1.52 20.96 -6.49
N ALA A 443 1.32 19.85 -7.21
CA ALA A 443 0.11 19.61 -7.99
C ALA A 443 -1.15 19.59 -7.08
N MET A 444 -1.08 18.92 -5.93
CA MET A 444 -2.18 18.87 -4.97
C MET A 444 -2.46 20.26 -4.38
N LEU A 445 -1.45 20.99 -3.97
CA LEU A 445 -1.61 22.35 -3.42
C LEU A 445 -2.19 23.31 -4.45
N LYS A 446 -1.72 23.25 -5.70
CA LYS A 446 -2.25 24.09 -6.79
C LYS A 446 -3.74 23.79 -7.04
N ARG A 447 -4.16 22.52 -7.03
CA ARG A 447 -5.58 22.12 -7.10
C ARG A 447 -6.41 22.76 -5.99
N HIS A 448 -5.84 23.01 -4.82
CA HIS A 448 -6.48 23.64 -3.67
C HIS A 448 -6.29 25.16 -3.60
N GLY A 449 -5.78 25.78 -4.67
CA GLY A 449 -5.72 27.24 -4.82
C GLY A 449 -4.48 27.90 -4.22
N TYR A 450 -3.49 27.14 -3.76
CA TYR A 450 -2.23 27.70 -3.27
C TYR A 450 -1.36 28.19 -4.44
N ASP A 451 -0.67 29.31 -4.22
CA ASP A 451 0.40 29.77 -5.13
C ASP A 451 1.69 29.02 -4.82
N VAL A 452 2.16 28.20 -5.76
CA VAL A 452 3.25 27.26 -5.53
C VAL A 452 4.33 27.33 -6.60
N VAL A 453 5.58 27.19 -6.16
CA VAL A 453 6.76 26.96 -7.00
C VAL A 453 7.34 25.60 -6.64
N LEU A 454 7.46 24.74 -7.63
CA LEU A 454 8.13 23.45 -7.46
C LEU A 454 9.66 23.65 -7.46
N ILE A 455 10.33 23.28 -6.41
CA ILE A 455 11.79 23.15 -6.41
C ILE A 455 12.14 21.75 -6.92
N ASP A 456 12.56 21.69 -8.20
CA ASP A 456 12.98 20.45 -8.87
C ASP A 456 14.51 20.37 -8.92
N ASP A 457 15.10 20.12 -7.75
CA ASP A 457 16.55 20.10 -7.56
C ASP A 457 16.93 19.06 -6.48
N ASN A 458 18.23 18.71 -6.37
CA ASN A 458 18.74 17.85 -5.31
C ASN A 458 18.95 18.67 -4.04
N PHE A 459 18.43 18.17 -2.90
CA PHE A 459 18.55 18.82 -1.59
C PHE A 459 20.00 19.05 -1.16
N GLU A 460 20.97 18.24 -1.64
CA GLU A 460 22.40 18.46 -1.41
C GLU A 460 22.88 19.83 -1.93
N ASN A 461 22.20 20.39 -2.95
CA ASN A 461 22.50 21.72 -3.48
C ASN A 461 22.04 22.84 -2.53
N ALA A 462 21.03 22.59 -1.70
CA ALA A 462 20.60 23.53 -0.67
C ALA A 462 21.70 23.81 0.38
N ALA A 463 22.44 22.76 0.80
CA ALA A 463 23.52 22.87 1.78
C ALA A 463 24.75 23.65 1.28
N GLN A 464 24.95 23.72 -0.04
CA GLN A 464 26.02 24.54 -0.65
C GLN A 464 25.70 26.04 -0.64
N THR A 465 24.47 26.41 -0.32
CA THR A 465 24.01 27.79 -0.27
C THR A 465 24.41 28.52 1.01
N GLU A 466 24.70 27.80 2.10
CA GLU A 466 25.06 28.38 3.42
C GLU A 466 26.57 28.76 3.55
N THR A 467 27.42 28.37 2.59
CA THR A 467 28.90 28.53 2.68
C THR A 467 29.50 29.55 1.72
N ALA A 468 28.72 30.43 1.09
CA ALA A 468 29.24 31.48 0.18
C ALA A 468 29.24 32.89 0.80
#